data_c7fe8d4d2c919ac61b6cbb96d30fea6e
#
_entry.id   c7fe8d4d2c919ac61b6cbb96d30fea6e
#
_cell.length_a   1.000
_cell.length_b   1.000
_cell.length_c   1.000
_cell.angle_alpha   90.00
_cell.angle_beta   90.00
_cell.angle_gamma   90.00
#
_symmetry.space_group_name_H-M   'P 1'
#
loop_
_entity.id
_entity.type
_entity.pdbx_description
1 polymer ?
#
loop_
_entity_poly.entity_id
_entity_poly.type
_entity_poly.pdbx_seq_one_letter_code
_entity_poly.pdbx_strand_id
1 'polypeptide(L)'
;IEHDLAVLDVLADLIHIVYGVKGAYGIFTPARNTRKAINAYLDGFLQEQNVRIREKPISFLRHRDRKAGSESPVIQWGGLKKALGEFTLTSGEGAVHRSEVVGVVGSNGTGKSTMIKILAGEQEYDEGWVTADATISYKPQHIDVDIDGTVQLWLDSELGPRWRSGEFNVNVIKALGVDQLLTKRVKKLSGGERQAVS
;
A
#
# COMPACT_ATOMS: atom_id res chain seq x y z
N ILE A 1 7.62 -19.54 1.92
CA ILE A 1 7.70 -18.47 0.93
C ILE A 1 7.13 -17.22 1.58
N GLU A 2 7.86 -16.14 1.59
CA GLU A 2 7.49 -14.90 2.23
C GLU A 2 7.87 -13.71 1.32
N HIS A 3 7.14 -12.63 1.43
CA HIS A 3 7.35 -11.40 0.64
C HIS A 3 7.75 -10.22 1.53
N ASP A 4 7.53 -10.33 2.84
CA ASP A 4 7.92 -9.32 3.81
C ASP A 4 9.40 -9.48 4.18
N LEU A 5 10.21 -8.50 3.78
CA LEU A 5 11.66 -8.52 4.00
C LEU A 5 12.03 -8.45 5.49
N ALA A 6 11.20 -7.81 6.32
CA ALA A 6 11.45 -7.72 7.76
C ALA A 6 11.23 -9.08 8.43
N VAL A 7 10.17 -9.79 8.02
CA VAL A 7 9.93 -11.17 8.48
C VAL A 7 11.04 -12.10 8.02
N LEU A 8 11.52 -11.99 6.78
CA LEU A 8 12.63 -12.78 6.26
C LEU A 8 13.93 -12.48 7.01
N ASP A 9 14.21 -11.23 7.36
CA ASP A 9 15.43 -10.86 8.11
C ASP A 9 15.47 -11.47 9.51
N VAL A 10 14.31 -11.66 10.13
CA VAL A 10 14.19 -12.22 11.48
C VAL A 10 14.15 -13.75 11.49
N LEU A 11 13.44 -14.37 10.53
CA LEU A 11 13.12 -15.80 10.60
C LEU A 11 13.97 -16.68 9.68
N ALA A 12 14.60 -16.13 8.63
CA ALA A 12 15.28 -16.93 7.63
C ALA A 12 16.80 -16.97 7.87
N ASP A 13 17.38 -18.16 7.89
CA ASP A 13 18.84 -18.35 7.89
C ASP A 13 19.41 -18.14 6.49
N LEU A 14 18.71 -18.65 5.48
CA LEU A 14 19.09 -18.60 4.06
C LEU A 14 17.92 -18.15 3.18
N ILE A 15 18.24 -17.43 2.13
CA ILE A 15 17.25 -16.94 1.15
C ILE A 15 17.66 -17.35 -0.27
N HIS A 16 16.69 -17.86 -1.04
CA HIS A 16 16.76 -17.98 -2.48
C HIS A 16 16.01 -16.80 -3.11
N ILE A 17 16.65 -16.07 -4.01
CA ILE A 17 15.98 -15.05 -4.80
C ILE A 17 15.45 -15.70 -6.07
N VAL A 18 14.19 -15.41 -6.40
CA VAL A 18 13.60 -15.85 -7.67
C VAL A 18 13.48 -14.64 -8.58
N TYR A 19 13.99 -14.77 -9.80
CA TYR A 19 13.90 -13.71 -10.81
C TYR A 19 13.52 -14.28 -12.17
N GLY A 20 13.02 -13.44 -13.06
CA GLY A 20 12.59 -13.87 -14.39
C GLY A 20 11.59 -12.92 -15.01
N VAL A 21 10.91 -13.38 -16.03
CA VAL A 21 9.86 -12.64 -16.73
C VAL A 21 8.51 -13.27 -16.44
N LYS A 22 7.58 -12.47 -15.95
CA LYS A 22 6.24 -12.91 -15.57
C LYS A 22 5.55 -13.65 -16.73
N GLY A 23 5.15 -14.90 -16.48
CA GLY A 23 4.48 -15.74 -17.48
C GLY A 23 5.39 -16.41 -18.52
N ALA A 24 6.70 -16.14 -18.52
CA ALA A 24 7.66 -16.73 -19.44
C ALA A 24 8.63 -17.69 -18.74
N TYR A 25 9.37 -17.23 -17.74
CA TYR A 25 10.31 -18.09 -17.01
C TYR A 25 10.65 -17.53 -15.63
N GLY A 26 11.07 -18.41 -14.72
CA GLY A 26 11.57 -18.07 -13.40
C GLY A 26 12.84 -18.84 -13.08
N ILE A 27 13.82 -18.20 -12.50
CA ILE A 27 15.13 -18.76 -12.10
C ILE A 27 15.31 -18.61 -10.60
N PHE A 28 15.61 -19.73 -9.93
CA PHE A 28 16.02 -19.75 -8.54
C PHE A 28 17.53 -19.54 -8.42
N THR A 29 17.95 -18.58 -7.58
CA THR A 29 19.37 -18.45 -7.24
C THR A 29 19.80 -19.53 -6.26
N PRO A 30 21.10 -19.83 -6.14
CA PRO A 30 21.63 -20.54 -4.98
C PRO A 30 21.26 -19.86 -3.67
N ALA A 31 21.16 -20.63 -2.58
CA ALA A 31 20.91 -20.11 -1.24
C ALA A 31 22.00 -19.14 -0.80
N ARG A 32 21.62 -18.06 -0.15
CA ARG A 32 22.51 -17.02 0.35
C ARG A 32 22.16 -16.67 1.78
N ASN A 33 23.14 -16.17 2.51
CA ASN A 33 22.90 -15.55 3.80
C ASN A 33 21.87 -14.43 3.67
N THR A 34 20.93 -14.36 4.61
CA THR A 34 19.78 -13.46 4.64
C THR A 34 20.14 -12.01 4.33
N ARG A 35 21.12 -11.43 5.01
CA ARG A 35 21.52 -10.04 4.80
C ARG A 35 22.07 -9.78 3.40
N LYS A 36 22.91 -10.70 2.87
CA LYS A 36 23.44 -10.58 1.51
C LYS A 36 22.32 -10.66 0.46
N ALA A 37 21.38 -11.57 0.66
CA ALA A 37 20.25 -11.74 -0.25
C ALA A 37 19.33 -10.54 -0.23
N ILE A 38 18.95 -10.04 0.95
CA ILE A 38 18.08 -8.86 1.08
C ILE A 38 18.74 -7.63 0.45
N ASN A 39 20.02 -7.37 0.73
CA ASN A 39 20.72 -6.22 0.14
C ASN A 39 20.81 -6.33 -1.38
N ALA A 40 21.15 -7.49 -1.93
CA ALA A 40 21.17 -7.71 -3.38
C ALA A 40 19.78 -7.52 -4.02
N TYR A 41 18.73 -7.98 -3.34
CA TYR A 41 17.36 -7.76 -3.78
C TYR A 41 16.96 -6.28 -3.74
N LEU A 42 17.34 -5.53 -2.70
CA LEU A 42 17.10 -4.09 -2.59
C LEU A 42 17.89 -3.30 -3.63
N ASP A 43 19.16 -3.66 -3.88
CA ASP A 43 19.96 -3.05 -4.94
C ASP A 43 19.41 -3.32 -6.34
N GLY A 44 18.66 -4.40 -6.50
CA GLY A 44 18.13 -4.82 -7.80
C GLY A 44 19.18 -5.38 -8.75
N PHE A 45 20.36 -5.75 -8.23
CA PHE A 45 21.46 -6.35 -9.01
C PHE A 45 22.01 -7.60 -8.32
N LEU A 46 21.95 -8.73 -8.99
CA LEU A 46 22.44 -10.02 -8.52
C LEU A 46 23.86 -10.24 -9.05
N GLN A 47 24.87 -9.86 -8.27
CA GLN A 47 26.27 -9.84 -8.69
C GLN A 47 26.76 -11.20 -9.20
N GLU A 48 26.47 -12.30 -8.48
CA GLU A 48 26.95 -13.63 -8.84
C GLU A 48 26.36 -14.16 -10.16
N GLN A 49 25.14 -13.75 -10.49
CA GLN A 49 24.46 -14.08 -11.75
C GLN A 49 24.70 -13.03 -12.83
N ASN A 50 25.30 -11.89 -12.48
CA ASN A 50 25.46 -10.72 -13.33
C ASN A 50 24.14 -10.27 -13.97
N VAL A 51 23.06 -10.30 -13.18
CA VAL A 51 21.70 -9.97 -13.65
C VAL A 51 21.13 -8.79 -12.87
N ARG A 52 20.59 -7.83 -13.61
CA ARG A 52 19.81 -6.73 -13.05
C ARG A 52 18.32 -7.09 -13.05
N ILE A 53 17.73 -7.17 -11.87
CA ILE A 53 16.31 -7.52 -11.66
C ILE A 53 15.42 -6.27 -11.51
N ARG A 54 16.03 -5.09 -11.31
CA ARG A 54 15.35 -3.78 -11.20
C ARG A 54 16.27 -2.66 -11.66
N GLU A 55 15.75 -1.69 -12.37
CA GLU A 55 16.53 -0.56 -12.89
C GLU A 55 17.05 0.37 -11.78
N LYS A 56 16.17 0.64 -10.79
CA LYS A 56 16.51 1.51 -9.65
C LYS A 56 16.53 0.71 -8.36
N PRO A 57 17.52 0.93 -7.48
CA PRO A 57 17.54 0.31 -6.17
C PRO A 57 16.35 0.82 -5.31
N ILE A 58 15.89 -0.02 -4.40
CA ILE A 58 14.99 0.41 -3.33
C ILE A 58 15.87 1.02 -2.25
N SER A 59 15.75 2.32 -2.05
CA SER A 59 16.47 3.04 -1.00
C SER A 59 15.47 3.65 -0.03
N PHE A 60 15.76 3.50 1.26
CA PHE A 60 14.99 4.15 2.31
C PHE A 60 15.73 5.43 2.70
N LEU A 61 15.13 6.57 2.36
CA LEU A 61 15.62 7.84 2.86
C LEU A 61 15.37 7.88 4.36
N ARG A 62 16.43 8.07 5.17
CA ARG A 62 16.24 8.39 6.59
C ARG A 62 15.49 9.70 6.65
N HIS A 63 14.28 9.67 7.17
CA HIS A 63 13.61 10.90 7.56
C HIS A 63 14.52 11.58 8.60
N ARG A 64 15.02 12.78 8.27
CA ARG A 64 15.61 13.65 9.28
C ARG A 64 14.55 13.88 10.34
N ASP A 65 14.95 13.87 11.61
CA ASP A 65 14.06 14.16 12.73
C ASP A 65 13.27 15.44 12.42
N ARG A 66 12.08 15.31 11.87
CA ARG A 66 11.16 16.42 11.74
C ARG A 66 10.68 16.72 13.16
N LYS A 67 10.83 17.96 13.59
CA LYS A 67 10.20 18.41 14.82
C LYS A 67 8.70 18.20 14.63
N ALA A 68 8.14 17.24 15.37
CA ALA A 68 6.70 17.03 15.40
C ALA A 68 6.01 18.37 15.73
N GLY A 69 5.01 18.76 14.95
CA GLY A 69 4.20 19.93 15.22
C GLY A 69 4.63 21.25 14.55
N SER A 70 5.58 21.24 13.58
CA SER A 70 5.98 22.48 12.88
C SER A 70 5.05 22.87 11.72
N GLU A 71 4.17 21.99 11.26
CA GLU A 71 3.22 22.24 10.18
C GLU A 71 1.77 22.19 10.68
N SER A 72 0.85 22.86 9.97
CA SER A 72 -0.57 22.84 10.30
C SER A 72 -1.13 21.41 10.19
N PRO A 73 -1.96 20.98 11.14
CA PRO A 73 -2.62 19.69 11.07
C PRO A 73 -3.59 19.64 9.89
N VAL A 74 -3.62 18.53 9.18
CA VAL A 74 -4.55 18.26 8.08
C VAL A 74 -5.73 17.40 8.49
N ILE A 75 -5.58 16.60 9.55
CA ILE A 75 -6.66 15.86 10.20
C ILE A 75 -6.49 16.04 11.69
N GLN A 76 -7.59 16.31 12.39
CA GLN A 76 -7.64 16.39 13.85
C GLN A 76 -8.87 15.67 14.35
N TRP A 77 -8.78 15.09 15.53
CA TRP A 77 -9.92 14.46 16.20
C TRP A 77 -9.81 14.56 17.70
N GLY A 78 -10.94 14.43 18.38
CA GLY A 78 -10.97 14.42 19.84
C GLY A 78 -12.17 13.71 20.41
N GLY A 79 -11.94 13.00 21.51
CA GLY A 79 -12.97 12.31 22.28
C GLY A 79 -13.80 11.29 21.49
N LEU A 80 -13.21 10.67 20.46
CA LEU A 80 -13.93 9.74 19.60
C LEU A 80 -14.37 8.49 20.37
N LYS A 81 -15.64 8.12 20.15
CA LYS A 81 -16.18 6.86 20.61
C LYS A 81 -17.03 6.21 19.54
N LYS A 82 -16.87 4.91 19.38
CA LYS A 82 -17.66 4.08 18.45
C LYS A 82 -17.95 2.74 19.07
N ALA A 83 -19.25 2.42 19.21
CA ALA A 83 -19.71 1.11 19.63
C ALA A 83 -20.01 0.23 18.39
N LEU A 84 -19.54 -1.02 18.43
CA LEU A 84 -19.74 -2.04 17.40
C LEU A 84 -20.09 -3.36 18.10
N GLY A 85 -21.38 -3.59 18.36
CA GLY A 85 -21.82 -4.70 19.17
C GLY A 85 -21.27 -4.59 20.59
N GLU A 86 -20.55 -5.62 21.05
CA GLU A 86 -19.89 -5.61 22.36
C GLU A 86 -18.55 -4.85 22.41
N PHE A 87 -17.98 -4.53 21.25
CA PHE A 87 -16.72 -3.80 21.15
C PHE A 87 -16.95 -2.28 21.15
N THR A 88 -16.18 -1.56 21.94
CA THR A 88 -16.19 -0.09 21.94
C THR A 88 -14.78 0.45 21.66
N LEU A 89 -14.64 1.23 20.61
CA LEU A 89 -13.45 2.02 20.34
C LEU A 89 -13.55 3.36 21.06
N THR A 90 -12.49 3.76 21.75
CA THR A 90 -12.35 5.09 22.31
C THR A 90 -10.99 5.68 21.92
N SER A 91 -10.94 6.97 21.61
CA SER A 91 -9.70 7.67 21.32
C SER A 91 -9.70 9.04 21.98
N GLY A 92 -8.58 9.42 22.56
CA GLY A 92 -8.33 10.79 22.99
C GLY A 92 -8.12 11.73 21.80
N GLU A 93 -7.55 12.89 22.06
CA GLU A 93 -7.18 13.87 21.03
C GLU A 93 -5.99 13.39 20.21
N GLY A 94 -6.00 13.72 18.93
CA GLY A 94 -4.89 13.44 18.02
C GLY A 94 -4.93 14.29 16.77
N ALA A 95 -3.80 14.31 16.05
CA ALA A 95 -3.67 15.05 14.80
C ALA A 95 -2.72 14.34 13.84
N VAL A 96 -2.92 14.56 12.55
CA VAL A 96 -1.99 14.24 11.47
C VAL A 96 -1.62 15.53 10.76
N HIS A 97 -0.32 15.75 10.54
CA HIS A 97 0.20 16.95 9.94
C HIS A 97 0.57 16.73 8.46
N ARG A 98 0.71 17.82 7.72
CA ARG A 98 1.10 17.77 6.31
C ARG A 98 2.41 17.00 6.12
N SER A 99 2.46 16.13 5.12
CA SER A 99 3.62 15.30 4.80
C SER A 99 4.08 14.36 5.93
N GLU A 100 3.25 14.08 6.91
CA GLU A 100 3.52 13.13 7.97
C GLU A 100 3.10 11.70 7.56
N VAL A 101 3.86 10.72 8.00
CA VAL A 101 3.52 9.28 7.84
C VAL A 101 3.27 8.72 9.23
N VAL A 102 2.05 8.34 9.50
CA VAL A 102 1.63 7.78 10.78
C VAL A 102 1.44 6.28 10.68
N GLY A 103 2.17 5.51 11.49
CA GLY A 103 2.00 4.06 11.62
C GLY A 103 1.00 3.74 12.73
N VAL A 104 0.04 2.87 12.45
CA VAL A 104 -0.93 2.37 13.44
C VAL A 104 -0.66 0.89 13.70
N VAL A 105 -0.25 0.55 14.92
CA VAL A 105 0.09 -0.81 15.34
C VAL A 105 -0.83 -1.31 16.46
N GLY A 106 -1.02 -2.60 16.54
CA GLY A 106 -1.83 -3.27 17.56
C GLY A 106 -2.30 -4.63 17.10
N SER A 107 -2.79 -5.47 18.01
CA SER A 107 -3.31 -6.81 17.70
C SER A 107 -4.58 -6.73 16.82
N ASN A 108 -4.95 -7.88 16.22
CA ASN A 108 -6.18 -7.94 15.44
C ASN A 108 -7.41 -7.75 16.32
N GLY A 109 -8.45 -7.08 15.80
CA GLY A 109 -9.68 -6.81 16.53
C GLY A 109 -9.63 -5.60 17.48
N THR A 110 -8.52 -4.86 17.58
CA THR A 110 -8.39 -3.70 18.49
C THR A 110 -8.93 -2.38 17.92
N GLY A 111 -9.57 -2.40 16.76
CA GLY A 111 -10.24 -1.22 16.21
C GLY A 111 -9.39 -0.36 15.27
N LYS A 112 -8.17 -0.80 14.87
CA LYS A 112 -7.31 -0.05 13.93
C LYS A 112 -8.05 0.36 12.65
N SER A 113 -8.66 -0.61 11.97
CA SER A 113 -9.41 -0.34 10.73
C SER A 113 -10.64 0.53 10.97
N THR A 114 -11.30 0.40 12.11
CA THR A 114 -12.43 1.24 12.52
C THR A 114 -11.98 2.69 12.66
N MET A 115 -10.89 2.93 13.36
CA MET A 115 -10.33 4.28 13.52
C MET A 115 -9.99 4.91 12.17
N ILE A 116 -9.28 4.19 11.30
CA ILE A 116 -8.93 4.69 9.96
C ILE A 116 -10.17 5.00 9.13
N LYS A 117 -11.20 4.15 9.18
CA LYS A 117 -12.47 4.40 8.48
C LYS A 117 -13.19 5.64 9.00
N ILE A 118 -13.18 5.86 10.32
CA ILE A 118 -13.76 7.08 10.93
C ILE A 118 -13.00 8.31 10.44
N LEU A 119 -11.68 8.31 10.49
CA LEU A 119 -10.86 9.43 10.03
C LEU A 119 -11.01 9.67 8.53
N ALA A 120 -11.27 8.63 7.74
CA ALA A 120 -11.53 8.72 6.30
C ALA A 120 -12.95 9.19 5.96
N GLY A 121 -13.86 9.26 6.92
CA GLY A 121 -15.27 9.56 6.68
C GLY A 121 -16.10 8.39 6.15
N GLU A 122 -15.53 7.18 6.11
CA GLU A 122 -16.18 5.94 5.65
C GLU A 122 -17.05 5.29 6.73
N GLN A 123 -16.94 5.74 7.96
CA GLN A 123 -17.69 5.22 9.11
C GLN A 123 -18.03 6.34 10.09
N GLU A 124 -19.30 6.38 10.51
CA GLU A 124 -19.77 7.30 11.54
C GLU A 124 -19.23 6.92 12.92
N TYR A 125 -19.07 7.91 13.77
CA TYR A 125 -18.73 7.79 15.19
C TYR A 125 -19.91 8.22 16.07
N ASP A 126 -19.95 7.76 17.32
CA ASP A 126 -21.09 8.00 18.20
C ASP A 126 -20.87 9.27 19.07
N GLU A 127 -19.62 9.52 19.47
CA GLU A 127 -19.24 10.70 20.28
C GLU A 127 -17.89 11.26 19.77
N GLY A 128 -17.63 12.54 20.04
CA GLY A 128 -16.40 13.21 19.65
C GLY A 128 -16.52 14.05 18.40
N TRP A 129 -15.39 14.35 17.78
CA TRP A 129 -15.32 15.15 16.55
C TRP A 129 -14.12 14.77 15.69
N VAL A 130 -14.24 14.97 14.39
CA VAL A 130 -13.16 14.87 13.39
C VAL A 130 -13.22 16.08 12.49
N THR A 131 -12.09 16.72 12.26
CA THR A 131 -11.93 17.80 11.29
C THR A 131 -10.85 17.42 10.29
N ALA A 132 -11.14 17.51 9.00
CA ALA A 132 -10.19 17.25 7.93
C ALA A 132 -10.13 18.44 6.98
N ASP A 133 -8.93 19.00 6.79
CA ASP A 133 -8.62 20.06 5.81
C ASP A 133 -7.83 19.47 4.64
N ALA A 134 -8.31 18.34 4.13
CA ALA A 134 -7.71 17.65 3.00
C ALA A 134 -8.72 16.71 2.34
N THR A 135 -8.52 16.44 1.06
CA THR A 135 -9.23 15.34 0.39
C THR A 135 -8.59 14.02 0.84
N ILE A 136 -9.40 13.15 1.45
CA ILE A 136 -8.95 11.87 1.96
C ILE A 136 -9.24 10.78 0.93
N SER A 137 -8.23 9.98 0.59
CA SER A 137 -8.40 8.76 -0.20
C SER A 137 -8.22 7.56 0.70
N TYR A 138 -9.25 6.75 0.84
CA TYR A 138 -9.22 5.53 1.63
C TYR A 138 -9.00 4.31 0.74
N LYS A 139 -7.95 3.52 1.03
CA LYS A 139 -7.70 2.25 0.36
C LYS A 139 -8.04 1.10 1.32
N PRO A 140 -9.09 0.31 1.06
CA PRO A 140 -9.46 -0.83 1.89
C PRO A 140 -8.41 -1.95 1.80
N GLN A 141 -8.32 -2.77 2.84
CA GLN A 141 -7.42 -3.93 2.89
C GLN A 141 -7.83 -5.01 1.88
N HIS A 142 -9.13 -5.23 1.74
CA HIS A 142 -9.72 -6.12 0.75
C HIS A 142 -10.55 -5.29 -0.22
N ILE A 143 -10.28 -5.48 -1.47
CA ILE A 143 -10.99 -4.80 -2.55
C ILE A 143 -11.93 -5.81 -3.16
N ASP A 144 -13.18 -5.79 -2.71
CA ASP A 144 -14.26 -6.58 -3.28
C ASP A 144 -14.83 -5.83 -4.48
N VAL A 145 -14.19 -6.00 -5.63
CA VAL A 145 -14.68 -5.46 -6.89
C VAL A 145 -15.45 -6.58 -7.59
N ASP A 146 -16.75 -6.62 -7.39
CA ASP A 146 -17.65 -7.51 -8.14
C ASP A 146 -18.17 -6.82 -9.40
N ILE A 147 -17.24 -6.40 -10.25
CA ILE A 147 -17.56 -5.79 -11.55
C ILE A 147 -17.40 -6.83 -12.64
N ASP A 148 -18.48 -7.03 -13.38
CA ASP A 148 -18.46 -7.91 -14.56
C ASP A 148 -18.01 -7.10 -15.77
N GLY A 149 -16.70 -7.01 -15.97
CA GLY A 149 -16.12 -6.21 -17.03
C GLY A 149 -14.61 -6.28 -17.08
N THR A 150 -14.03 -5.56 -18.01
CA THR A 150 -12.58 -5.36 -18.11
C THR A 150 -12.14 -4.22 -17.21
N VAL A 151 -10.86 -4.17 -16.88
CA VAL A 151 -10.25 -3.05 -16.15
C VAL A 151 -10.53 -1.72 -16.85
N GLN A 152 -10.46 -1.72 -18.18
CA GLN A 152 -10.77 -0.50 -18.95
C GLN A 152 -12.20 0.00 -18.71
N LEU A 153 -13.19 -0.91 -18.76
CA LEU A 153 -14.60 -0.54 -18.52
C LEU A 153 -14.80 0.00 -17.10
N TRP A 154 -14.10 -0.58 -16.14
CA TRP A 154 -14.15 -0.10 -14.76
C TRP A 154 -13.53 1.29 -14.61
N LEU A 155 -12.34 1.53 -15.18
CA LEU A 155 -11.73 2.86 -15.16
C LEU A 155 -12.60 3.90 -15.88
N ASP A 156 -13.31 3.50 -16.94
CA ASP A 156 -14.26 4.39 -17.63
C ASP A 156 -15.46 4.75 -16.74
N SER A 157 -15.96 3.81 -15.94
CA SER A 157 -17.08 4.07 -15.03
C SER A 157 -16.67 4.93 -13.82
N GLU A 158 -15.48 4.71 -13.24
CA GLU A 158 -15.04 5.40 -12.02
C GLU A 158 -14.42 6.77 -12.30
N LEU A 159 -13.57 6.85 -13.33
CA LEU A 159 -12.76 8.04 -13.61
C LEU A 159 -13.21 8.80 -14.87
N GLY A 160 -14.12 8.23 -15.65
CA GLY A 160 -14.53 8.80 -16.93
C GLY A 160 -13.33 8.97 -17.88
N PRO A 161 -13.28 10.05 -18.69
CA PRO A 161 -12.18 10.29 -19.61
C PRO A 161 -10.86 10.71 -18.94
N ARG A 162 -10.88 11.03 -17.64
CA ARG A 162 -9.72 11.57 -16.90
C ARG A 162 -8.52 10.63 -16.91
N TRP A 163 -8.72 9.32 -16.80
CA TRP A 163 -7.63 8.36 -16.76
C TRP A 163 -6.84 8.27 -18.07
N ARG A 164 -7.41 8.73 -19.20
CA ARG A 164 -6.75 8.79 -20.51
C ARG A 164 -5.94 10.06 -20.72
N SER A 165 -6.02 11.06 -19.83
CA SER A 165 -5.22 12.28 -19.95
C SER A 165 -3.73 11.91 -19.92
N GLY A 166 -2.90 12.65 -20.67
CA GLY A 166 -1.48 12.33 -20.79
C GLY A 166 -0.75 12.26 -19.45
N GLU A 167 -1.05 13.19 -18.56
CA GLU A 167 -0.45 13.26 -17.22
C GLU A 167 -0.87 12.07 -16.34
N PHE A 168 -2.16 11.78 -16.23
CA PHE A 168 -2.66 10.67 -15.43
C PHE A 168 -2.18 9.32 -15.99
N ASN A 169 -2.18 9.17 -17.31
CA ASN A 169 -1.73 7.96 -17.94
C ASN A 169 -0.25 7.65 -17.64
N VAL A 170 0.63 8.66 -17.72
CA VAL A 170 2.06 8.46 -17.46
C VAL A 170 2.34 8.27 -15.97
N ASN A 171 1.76 9.10 -15.11
CA ASN A 171 2.09 9.15 -13.69
C ASN A 171 1.38 8.07 -12.86
N VAL A 172 0.26 7.53 -13.34
CA VAL A 172 -0.53 6.55 -12.62
C VAL A 172 -0.64 5.24 -13.40
N ILE A 173 -1.27 5.24 -14.57
CA ILE A 173 -1.60 4.01 -15.31
C ILE A 173 -0.32 3.23 -15.67
N LYS A 174 0.66 3.88 -16.30
CA LYS A 174 1.93 3.24 -16.67
C LYS A 174 2.85 3.01 -15.46
N ALA A 175 2.88 3.95 -14.52
CA ALA A 175 3.72 3.80 -13.33
C ALA A 175 3.33 2.60 -12.46
N LEU A 176 2.03 2.26 -12.42
CA LEU A 176 1.50 1.10 -11.71
C LEU A 176 1.38 -0.15 -12.61
N GLY A 177 1.74 -0.08 -13.89
CA GLY A 177 1.62 -1.18 -14.85
C GLY A 177 0.18 -1.58 -15.17
N VAL A 178 -0.78 -0.68 -14.94
CA VAL A 178 -2.22 -0.91 -15.19
C VAL A 178 -2.53 -0.97 -16.69
N ASP A 179 -1.71 -0.32 -17.53
CA ASP A 179 -1.81 -0.38 -18.99
C ASP A 179 -1.81 -1.81 -19.55
N GLN A 180 -1.06 -2.71 -18.93
CA GLN A 180 -0.99 -4.13 -19.30
C GLN A 180 -2.23 -4.93 -18.85
N LEU A 181 -3.05 -4.36 -17.98
CA LEU A 181 -4.20 -5.01 -17.39
C LEU A 181 -5.53 -4.57 -18.00
N LEU A 182 -5.55 -3.55 -18.85
CA LEU A 182 -6.77 -2.90 -19.35
C LEU A 182 -7.77 -3.87 -20.00
N THR A 183 -7.28 -4.87 -20.71
CA THR A 183 -8.12 -5.88 -21.38
C THR A 183 -8.48 -7.07 -20.50
N LYS A 184 -7.86 -7.21 -19.31
CA LYS A 184 -8.19 -8.29 -18.38
C LYS A 184 -9.55 -8.05 -17.72
N ARG A 185 -10.29 -9.14 -17.48
CA ARG A 185 -11.48 -9.08 -16.64
C ARG A 185 -11.10 -8.85 -15.18
N VAL A 186 -11.80 -7.94 -14.50
CA VAL A 186 -11.55 -7.59 -13.10
C VAL A 186 -11.58 -8.82 -12.19
N LYS A 187 -12.53 -9.73 -12.40
CA LYS A 187 -12.63 -11.00 -11.66
C LYS A 187 -11.42 -11.94 -11.81
N LYS A 188 -10.62 -11.79 -12.88
CA LYS A 188 -9.43 -12.60 -13.15
C LYS A 188 -8.12 -11.97 -12.72
N LEU A 189 -8.16 -10.81 -12.07
CA LEU A 189 -6.98 -10.15 -11.53
C LEU A 189 -6.42 -10.92 -10.31
N SER A 190 -5.11 -11.06 -10.25
CA SER A 190 -4.43 -11.50 -9.02
C SER A 190 -4.59 -10.46 -7.91
N GLY A 191 -4.33 -10.83 -6.65
CA GLY A 191 -4.42 -9.90 -5.52
C GLY A 191 -3.59 -8.62 -5.72
N GLY A 192 -2.35 -8.75 -6.17
CA GLY A 192 -1.48 -7.60 -6.46
C GLY A 192 -1.95 -6.76 -7.65
N GLU A 193 -2.43 -7.39 -8.73
CA GLU A 193 -3.01 -6.68 -9.88
C GLU A 193 -4.29 -5.92 -9.48
N ARG A 194 -5.11 -6.52 -8.62
CA ARG A 194 -6.31 -5.86 -8.10
C ARG A 194 -5.96 -4.64 -7.26
N GLN A 195 -4.92 -4.75 -6.42
CA GLN A 195 -4.42 -3.60 -5.65
C GLN A 195 -3.83 -2.48 -6.51
N ALA A 196 -3.22 -2.80 -7.65
CA ALA A 196 -2.68 -1.79 -8.56
C ALA A 196 -3.76 -1.02 -9.31
N VAL A 197 -4.92 -1.64 -9.53
CA VAL A 197 -6.03 -1.06 -10.29
C VAL A 197 -6.99 -0.27 -9.38
N SER A 198 -7.09 -0.60 -8.10
CA SER A 198 -7.92 0.11 -7.12
C SER A 198 -7.28 1.39 -6.61
#